data_03f7f13eff25883eaa02da7008b13bb1
#
_entry.id   03f7f13eff25883eaa02da7008b13bb1
#
_cell.length_a   1.000
_cell.length_b   1.000
_cell.length_c   1.000
_cell.angle_alpha   90.00
_cell.angle_beta   90.00
_cell.angle_gamma   90.00
#
_symmetry.space_group_name_H-M   'P 1'
#
loop_
_entity.id
_entity.type
_entity.pdbx_description
1 polymer ?
#
loop_
_entity_poly.entity_id
_entity_poly.type
_entity_poly.pdbx_seq_one_letter_code
_entity_poly.pdbx_strand_id
1 'polypeptide(L)'
;MKGCKMPLKHILGADHVVITVRDLDAAAAQWRKLGFTLSPRGTHSPQMGSGNYTIMFGEDYLELLGVLHETEQNKPTREFLKNREGIERTAFTTDDAAAGAADLAARGLVPLGPVHFGRPVDLPNGGKSEAKFNVFRWPLSESPGGMRIFACQHLTRNTVWIPELQKHANGASRIVAIEILAADPRGAAEHMSRLIDEPPSVADGVFRVHSGGKRADFVFYDAAGFAKRYPDAVRAGAAPEGAAALVIGTSDLAAATKALGTTGIAHHGMVSAPASAANGTVVSFVAQ
;
A
#
# COMPACT_ATOMS: atom_id res chain seq x y z
N MET A 1 -28.92 19.66 14.32
CA MET A 1 -28.28 20.32 13.16
C MET A 1 -27.16 19.40 12.68
N LYS A 2 -27.28 18.77 11.50
CA LYS A 2 -26.19 18.05 10.88
C LYS A 2 -25.18 19.12 10.43
N GLY A 3 -24.07 19.25 11.17
CA GLY A 3 -23.01 20.17 10.79
C GLY A 3 -22.56 19.85 9.36
N CYS A 4 -22.46 20.86 8.52
CA CYS A 4 -21.94 20.75 7.17
C CYS A 4 -20.50 20.24 7.28
N LYS A 5 -20.28 18.98 6.91
CA LYS A 5 -18.97 18.33 6.99
C LYS A 5 -18.08 18.97 5.92
N MET A 6 -17.00 19.61 6.32
CA MET A 6 -16.04 20.19 5.36
C MET A 6 -15.41 19.06 4.53
N PRO A 7 -15.37 19.15 3.19
CA PRO A 7 -14.75 18.12 2.35
C PRO A 7 -13.25 18.03 2.60
N LEU A 8 -12.69 16.81 2.50
CA LEU A 8 -11.24 16.59 2.50
C LEU A 8 -10.68 16.89 1.12
N LYS A 9 -10.23 18.11 0.89
CA LYS A 9 -9.77 18.58 -0.44
C LYS A 9 -8.36 18.11 -0.78
N HIS A 10 -7.57 17.77 0.24
CA HIS A 10 -6.15 17.46 0.12
C HIS A 10 -5.85 15.97 0.24
N ILE A 11 -6.86 15.09 0.09
CA ILE A 11 -6.71 13.63 -0.02
C ILE A 11 -7.08 13.25 -1.45
N LEU A 12 -6.08 12.92 -2.26
CA LEU A 12 -6.23 12.80 -3.72
C LEU A 12 -6.31 11.35 -4.22
N GLY A 13 -6.31 10.37 -3.31
CA GLY A 13 -6.35 8.94 -3.60
C GLY A 13 -5.13 8.18 -3.11
N ALA A 14 -5.18 6.85 -3.20
CA ALA A 14 -4.08 5.99 -2.77
C ALA A 14 -2.79 6.30 -3.53
N ASP A 15 -1.71 6.50 -2.80
CA ASP A 15 -0.37 6.81 -3.32
C ASP A 15 0.51 5.56 -3.36
N HIS A 16 0.64 4.89 -2.22
CA HIS A 16 1.42 3.66 -2.13
C HIS A 16 0.97 2.77 -0.97
N VAL A 17 1.34 1.51 -1.10
CA VAL A 17 1.08 0.48 -0.10
C VAL A 17 2.41 0.04 0.51
N VAL A 18 2.50 0.05 1.84
CA VAL A 18 3.67 -0.39 2.57
C VAL A 18 3.50 -1.83 3.02
N ILE A 19 4.40 -2.68 2.53
CA ILE A 19 4.52 -4.08 2.89
C ILE A 19 5.71 -4.19 3.84
N THR A 20 5.42 -4.43 5.10
CA THR A 20 6.44 -4.50 6.15
C THR A 20 6.98 -5.91 6.24
N VAL A 21 8.31 -6.03 6.22
CA VAL A 21 9.03 -7.30 6.14
C VAL A 21 10.11 -7.41 7.22
N ARG A 22 10.43 -8.64 7.64
CA ARG A 22 11.48 -8.90 8.65
C ARG A 22 12.88 -8.79 8.07
N ASP A 23 13.09 -9.37 6.89
CA ASP A 23 14.34 -9.30 6.14
C ASP A 23 14.10 -8.56 4.83
N LEU A 24 14.60 -7.33 4.77
CA LEU A 24 14.35 -6.43 3.65
C LEU A 24 15.03 -6.91 2.35
N ASP A 25 16.24 -7.44 2.44
CA ASP A 25 16.99 -7.87 1.25
C ASP A 25 16.48 -9.23 0.73
N ALA A 26 16.10 -10.14 1.62
CA ALA A 26 15.43 -11.38 1.25
C ALA A 26 14.07 -11.11 0.59
N ALA A 27 13.27 -10.19 1.14
CA ALA A 27 12.01 -9.77 0.55
C ALA A 27 12.23 -9.16 -0.84
N ALA A 28 13.21 -8.27 -1.00
CA ALA A 28 13.54 -7.69 -2.30
C ALA A 28 13.91 -8.76 -3.34
N ALA A 29 14.71 -9.77 -2.94
CA ALA A 29 15.05 -10.89 -3.82
C ALA A 29 13.82 -11.73 -4.19
N GLN A 30 12.89 -11.94 -3.26
CA GLN A 30 11.63 -12.64 -3.48
C GLN A 30 10.72 -11.88 -4.46
N TRP A 31 10.53 -10.59 -4.28
CA TRP A 31 9.68 -9.78 -5.17
C TRP A 31 10.26 -9.62 -6.58
N ARG A 32 11.60 -9.61 -6.73
CA ARG A 32 12.23 -9.70 -8.07
C ARG A 32 11.86 -10.99 -8.80
N LYS A 33 11.77 -12.13 -8.09
CA LYS A 33 11.35 -13.42 -8.69
C LYS A 33 9.89 -13.39 -9.15
N LEU A 34 9.05 -12.50 -8.62
CA LEU A 34 7.69 -12.28 -9.10
C LEU A 34 7.63 -11.37 -10.35
N GLY A 35 8.77 -10.96 -10.88
CA GLY A 35 8.89 -10.15 -12.10
C GLY A 35 8.83 -8.64 -11.87
N PHE A 36 8.94 -8.16 -10.62
CA PHE A 36 9.00 -6.74 -10.33
C PHE A 36 10.41 -6.18 -10.45
N THR A 37 10.53 -4.97 -10.95
CA THR A 37 11.74 -4.14 -10.87
C THR A 37 11.67 -3.34 -9.58
N LEU A 38 12.74 -3.39 -8.80
CA LEU A 38 12.85 -2.67 -7.53
C LEU A 38 13.87 -1.54 -7.65
N SER A 39 13.62 -0.44 -6.93
CA SER A 39 14.59 0.63 -6.75
C SER A 39 15.90 0.13 -6.12
N PRO A 40 16.99 0.88 -6.16
CA PRO A 40 18.06 0.73 -5.20
C PRO A 40 17.53 0.79 -3.76
N ARG A 41 18.26 0.18 -2.81
CA ARG A 41 17.89 0.21 -1.40
C ARG A 41 17.96 1.63 -0.86
N GLY A 42 16.84 2.11 -0.33
CA GLY A 42 16.77 3.36 0.42
C GLY A 42 17.06 3.13 1.91
N THR A 43 17.66 4.12 2.55
CA THR A 43 17.84 4.15 4.01
C THR A 43 17.21 5.42 4.54
N HIS A 44 16.33 5.30 5.49
CA HIS A 44 15.71 6.43 6.18
C HIS A 44 16.65 6.99 7.25
N SER A 45 16.24 8.10 7.86
CA SER A 45 17.04 8.73 8.92
C SER A 45 17.31 7.78 10.09
N PRO A 46 18.38 7.99 10.86
CA PRO A 46 18.65 7.19 12.06
C PRO A 46 17.49 7.16 13.05
N GLN A 47 16.70 8.24 13.14
CA GLN A 47 15.52 8.31 14.01
C GLN A 47 14.38 7.40 13.55
N MET A 48 14.22 7.21 12.22
CA MET A 48 13.27 6.26 11.67
C MET A 48 13.76 4.81 11.78
N GLY A 49 15.07 4.58 11.69
CA GLY A 49 15.70 3.26 11.87
C GLY A 49 15.22 2.20 10.90
N SER A 50 14.81 2.59 9.68
CA SER A 50 14.24 1.70 8.67
C SER A 50 14.88 1.92 7.29
N GLY A 51 14.68 0.97 6.40
CA GLY A 51 15.05 1.07 5.00
C GLY A 51 13.95 0.51 4.12
N ASN A 52 14.05 0.76 2.82
CA ASN A 52 13.03 0.35 1.87
C ASN A 52 13.58 -0.03 0.50
N TYR A 53 12.76 -0.75 -0.26
CA TYR A 53 12.77 -0.83 -1.71
C TYR A 53 11.42 -0.39 -2.23
N THR A 54 11.38 0.33 -3.35
CA THR A 54 10.12 0.72 -4.00
C THR A 54 9.94 -0.02 -5.32
N ILE A 55 8.68 -0.34 -5.64
CA ILE A 55 8.24 -0.94 -6.91
C ILE A 55 7.32 0.10 -7.54
N MET A 56 7.85 0.86 -8.50
CA MET A 56 7.23 2.06 -9.02
C MET A 56 6.28 1.76 -10.18
N PHE A 57 5.08 2.31 -10.14
CA PHE A 57 4.13 2.31 -11.26
C PHE A 57 3.95 3.72 -11.82
N GLY A 58 2.98 3.93 -12.71
CA GLY A 58 2.75 5.23 -13.33
C GLY A 58 2.41 6.34 -12.35
N GLU A 59 1.49 6.05 -11.42
CA GLU A 59 0.97 7.06 -10.48
C GLU A 59 1.02 6.61 -9.01
N ASP A 60 1.29 5.35 -8.75
CA ASP A 60 1.33 4.72 -7.44
C ASP A 60 2.54 3.78 -7.32
N TYR A 61 2.79 3.20 -6.16
CA TYR A 61 3.88 2.25 -5.96
C TYR A 61 3.66 1.33 -4.75
N LEU A 62 4.45 0.27 -4.68
CA LEU A 62 4.58 -0.57 -3.48
C LEU A 62 5.90 -0.24 -2.79
N GLU A 63 5.90 -0.26 -1.47
CA GLU A 63 7.09 -0.07 -0.65
C GLU A 63 7.32 -1.32 0.21
N LEU A 64 8.43 -2.01 0.00
CA LEU A 64 8.92 -2.99 0.95
C LEU A 64 9.69 -2.25 2.04
N LEU A 65 9.23 -2.34 3.29
CA LEU A 65 9.81 -1.64 4.43
C LEU A 65 10.38 -2.64 5.44
N GLY A 66 11.64 -2.46 5.81
CA GLY A 66 12.30 -3.24 6.87
C GLY A 66 12.83 -2.36 7.98
N VAL A 67 12.83 -2.88 9.22
CA VAL A 67 13.48 -2.24 10.36
C VAL A 67 14.96 -2.60 10.34
N LEU A 68 15.84 -1.58 10.34
CA LEU A 68 17.30 -1.75 10.33
C LEU A 68 17.88 -1.71 11.73
N HIS A 69 17.31 -0.89 12.61
CA HIS A 69 17.60 -0.85 14.04
C HIS A 69 16.39 -0.29 14.81
N GLU A 70 16.29 -0.61 16.07
CA GLU A 70 15.14 -0.24 16.89
C GLU A 70 15.16 1.26 17.25
N THR A 71 14.00 1.90 17.12
CA THR A 71 13.74 3.28 17.55
C THR A 71 12.34 3.38 18.14
N GLU A 72 12.03 4.48 18.84
CA GLU A 72 10.66 4.75 19.29
C GLU A 72 9.71 4.98 18.09
N GLN A 73 10.20 5.56 16.98
CA GLN A 73 9.38 5.83 15.81
C GLN A 73 8.94 4.55 15.08
N ASN A 74 9.76 3.51 15.07
CA ASN A 74 9.43 2.24 14.40
C ASN A 74 8.80 1.19 15.34
N LYS A 75 8.54 1.53 16.61
CA LYS A 75 7.89 0.63 17.57
C LYS A 75 6.57 0.04 17.04
N PRO A 76 5.62 0.80 16.47
CA PRO A 76 4.40 0.22 15.91
C PRO A 76 4.66 -0.79 14.78
N THR A 77 5.66 -0.55 13.94
CA THR A 77 6.08 -1.47 12.88
C THR A 77 6.68 -2.75 13.46
N ARG A 78 7.49 -2.65 14.50
CA ARG A 78 8.03 -3.82 15.20
C ARG A 78 6.94 -4.65 15.88
N GLU A 79 5.93 -3.99 16.48
CA GLU A 79 4.78 -4.70 17.03
C GLU A 79 3.98 -5.45 15.96
N PHE A 80 3.78 -4.85 14.78
CA PHE A 80 3.16 -5.54 13.65
C PHE A 80 3.97 -6.78 13.23
N LEU A 81 5.30 -6.65 13.13
CA LEU A 81 6.20 -7.74 12.73
C LEU A 81 6.28 -8.89 13.72
N LYS A 82 5.92 -8.70 15.00
CA LYS A 82 5.80 -9.82 15.95
C LYS A 82 4.75 -10.83 15.53
N ASN A 83 3.66 -10.35 14.90
CA ASN A 83 2.54 -11.18 14.51
C ASN A 83 2.66 -11.67 13.05
N ARG A 84 3.02 -10.78 12.11
CA ARG A 84 3.06 -11.11 10.69
C ARG A 84 3.96 -10.17 9.90
N GLU A 85 4.23 -10.52 8.67
CA GLU A 85 4.62 -9.63 7.58
C GLU A 85 3.40 -9.22 6.76
N GLY A 86 3.59 -8.39 5.74
CA GLY A 86 2.57 -8.01 4.77
C GLY A 86 2.15 -6.56 4.84
N ILE A 87 1.00 -6.26 4.28
CA ILE A 87 0.48 -4.90 4.19
C ILE A 87 0.18 -4.38 5.59
N GLU A 88 0.88 -3.33 5.99
CA GLU A 88 0.75 -2.69 7.29
C GLU A 88 -0.01 -1.37 7.20
N ARG A 89 0.23 -0.61 6.13
CA ARG A 89 -0.36 0.72 5.95
C ARG A 89 -0.44 1.11 4.49
N THR A 90 -1.29 2.12 4.23
CA THR A 90 -1.40 2.76 2.92
C THR A 90 -1.24 4.26 3.05
N ALA A 91 -0.51 4.86 2.11
CA ALA A 91 -0.40 6.29 1.96
C ALA A 91 -1.45 6.81 0.97
N PHE A 92 -1.93 8.03 1.23
CA PHE A 92 -2.70 8.83 0.29
C PHE A 92 -1.81 9.93 -0.29
N THR A 93 -1.97 10.24 -1.56
CA THR A 93 -1.39 11.45 -2.15
C THR A 93 -2.04 12.68 -1.51
N THR A 94 -1.22 13.64 -1.11
CA THR A 94 -1.68 14.99 -0.75
C THR A 94 -0.86 16.03 -1.50
N ASP A 95 -1.51 17.09 -1.94
CA ASP A 95 -0.88 18.26 -2.58
C ASP A 95 -0.39 19.29 -1.57
N ASP A 96 -1.00 19.31 -0.36
CA ASP A 96 -0.59 20.15 0.77
C ASP A 96 -0.79 19.40 2.09
N ALA A 97 0.31 18.93 2.68
CA ALA A 97 0.25 18.15 3.92
C ALA A 97 -0.20 18.98 5.14
N ALA A 98 0.07 20.29 5.16
CA ALA A 98 -0.34 21.15 6.26
C ALA A 98 -1.85 21.43 6.19
N ALA A 99 -2.35 21.74 5.00
CA ALA A 99 -3.78 21.93 4.77
C ALA A 99 -4.57 20.63 4.98
N GLY A 100 -4.07 19.48 4.51
CA GLY A 100 -4.69 18.18 4.74
C GLY A 100 -4.77 17.79 6.21
N ALA A 101 -3.73 18.05 7.00
CA ALA A 101 -3.77 17.87 8.44
C ALA A 101 -4.79 18.81 9.11
N ALA A 102 -4.90 20.07 8.66
CA ALA A 102 -5.89 21.01 9.15
C ALA A 102 -7.33 20.56 8.82
N ASP A 103 -7.57 20.00 7.63
CA ASP A 103 -8.87 19.42 7.24
C ASP A 103 -9.28 18.27 8.19
N LEU A 104 -8.35 17.41 8.59
CA LEU A 104 -8.61 16.35 9.57
C LEU A 104 -8.93 16.93 10.95
N ALA A 105 -8.15 17.92 11.41
CA ALA A 105 -8.38 18.58 12.70
C ALA A 105 -9.77 19.25 12.75
N ALA A 106 -10.20 19.87 11.66
CA ALA A 106 -11.53 20.47 11.55
C ALA A 106 -12.68 19.43 11.66
N ARG A 107 -12.39 18.15 11.47
CA ARG A 107 -13.33 17.03 11.66
C ARG A 107 -13.24 16.38 13.04
N GLY A 108 -12.48 16.95 13.96
CA GLY A 108 -12.31 16.44 15.31
C GLY A 108 -11.29 15.28 15.42
N LEU A 109 -10.54 14.98 14.35
CA LEU A 109 -9.42 14.07 14.41
C LEU A 109 -8.16 14.83 14.88
N VAL A 110 -7.23 14.11 15.50
CA VAL A 110 -5.93 14.68 15.94
C VAL A 110 -4.82 14.10 15.06
N PRO A 111 -4.53 14.72 13.89
CA PRO A 111 -3.49 14.21 13.01
C PRO A 111 -2.11 14.32 13.66
N LEU A 112 -1.23 13.37 13.34
CA LEU A 112 0.18 13.38 13.75
C LEU A 112 1.01 13.96 12.60
N GLY A 113 1.66 15.10 12.85
CA GLY A 113 2.40 15.85 11.83
C GLY A 113 1.68 17.15 11.44
N PRO A 114 2.05 17.80 10.30
CA PRO A 114 2.98 17.27 9.29
C PRO A 114 4.44 17.19 9.76
N VAL A 115 5.14 16.17 9.25
CA VAL A 115 6.58 15.96 9.47
C VAL A 115 7.30 16.04 8.12
N HIS A 116 8.35 16.84 8.06
CA HIS A 116 9.23 16.91 6.90
C HIS A 116 10.39 15.93 7.05
N PHE A 117 10.67 15.15 6.01
CA PHE A 117 11.87 14.33 5.95
C PHE A 117 12.33 14.13 4.51
N GLY A 118 13.60 13.73 4.36
CA GLY A 118 14.19 13.34 3.08
C GLY A 118 15.03 12.08 3.23
N ARG A 119 15.34 11.47 2.10
CA ARG A 119 16.28 10.36 2.01
C ARG A 119 17.16 10.50 0.76
N PRO A 120 18.43 10.06 0.83
CA PRO A 120 19.29 9.99 -0.37
C PRO A 120 18.67 9.05 -1.42
N VAL A 121 18.87 9.37 -2.67
CA VAL A 121 18.47 8.54 -3.83
C VAL A 121 19.66 8.43 -4.77
N ASP A 122 20.03 7.19 -5.12
CA ASP A 122 20.95 6.92 -6.19
C ASP A 122 20.17 6.87 -7.52
N LEU A 123 20.58 7.70 -8.47
CA LEU A 123 19.96 7.79 -9.79
C LEU A 123 20.57 6.76 -10.74
N PRO A 124 19.84 6.24 -11.74
CA PRO A 124 20.34 5.25 -12.70
C PRO A 124 21.58 5.70 -13.50
N ASN A 125 21.76 7.01 -13.68
CA ASN A 125 22.92 7.59 -14.34
C ASN A 125 24.17 7.72 -13.44
N GLY A 126 24.14 7.17 -12.23
CA GLY A 126 25.20 7.26 -11.23
C GLY A 126 25.21 8.57 -10.44
N GLY A 127 24.27 9.48 -10.70
CA GLY A 127 24.09 10.70 -9.91
C GLY A 127 23.46 10.43 -8.55
N LYS A 128 23.58 11.40 -7.64
CA LYS A 128 22.90 11.39 -6.35
C LYS A 128 21.87 12.50 -6.27
N SER A 129 20.77 12.25 -5.61
CA SER A 129 19.70 13.22 -5.35
C SER A 129 19.10 13.00 -3.97
N GLU A 130 18.06 13.73 -3.64
CA GLU A 130 17.32 13.60 -2.40
C GLU A 130 15.82 13.55 -2.69
N ALA A 131 15.15 12.52 -2.22
CA ALA A 131 13.69 12.48 -2.19
C ALA A 131 13.19 13.15 -0.91
N LYS A 132 12.31 14.16 -1.07
CA LYS A 132 11.78 14.98 0.02
C LYS A 132 10.27 14.84 0.13
N PHE A 133 9.79 14.79 1.37
CA PHE A 133 8.39 14.50 1.68
C PHE A 133 7.90 15.35 2.85
N ASN A 134 6.61 15.72 2.80
CA ASN A 134 5.83 16.12 3.97
C ASN A 134 4.76 15.06 4.23
N VAL A 135 4.66 14.57 5.46
CA VAL A 135 3.77 13.48 5.81
C VAL A 135 2.95 13.85 7.04
N PHE A 136 1.64 13.59 6.99
CA PHE A 136 0.83 13.54 8.19
C PHE A 136 0.13 12.18 8.29
N ARG A 137 -0.25 11.79 9.52
CA ARG A 137 -0.86 10.49 9.80
C ARG A 137 -2.18 10.67 10.51
N TRP A 138 -3.14 9.80 10.22
CA TRP A 138 -4.30 9.64 11.08
C TRP A 138 -3.88 9.08 12.44
N PRO A 139 -4.65 9.34 13.51
CA PRO A 139 -4.41 8.71 14.80
C PRO A 139 -4.36 7.17 14.66
N LEU A 140 -3.55 6.49 15.45
CA LEU A 140 -3.43 5.03 15.40
C LEU A 140 -4.73 4.30 15.71
N SER A 141 -5.65 4.94 16.45
CA SER A 141 -7.01 4.45 16.68
C SER A 141 -7.87 4.41 15.41
N GLU A 142 -7.50 5.20 14.40
CA GLU A 142 -8.19 5.30 13.13
C GLU A 142 -7.53 4.37 12.10
N SER A 143 -7.70 3.06 12.30
CA SER A 143 -7.11 2.00 11.45
C SER A 143 -8.23 1.15 10.85
N PRO A 144 -8.84 1.55 9.72
CA PRO A 144 -9.95 0.82 9.11
C PRO A 144 -9.53 -0.59 8.68
N GLY A 145 -10.25 -1.61 9.18
CA GLY A 145 -9.87 -3.01 8.95
C GLY A 145 -8.47 -3.36 9.46
N GLY A 146 -7.97 -2.70 10.51
CA GLY A 146 -6.65 -2.94 11.08
C GLY A 146 -5.47 -2.38 10.27
N MET A 147 -5.73 -1.66 9.17
CA MET A 147 -4.70 -1.06 8.32
C MET A 147 -4.47 0.42 8.70
N ARG A 148 -3.25 0.79 9.03
CA ARG A 148 -2.89 2.19 9.28
C ARG A 148 -2.91 3.00 7.98
N ILE A 149 -3.24 4.30 8.08
CA ILE A 149 -3.27 5.21 6.94
C ILE A 149 -2.50 6.50 7.25
N PHE A 150 -1.92 7.09 6.21
CA PHE A 150 -1.22 8.36 6.27
C PHE A 150 -1.29 9.08 4.92
N ALA A 151 -0.90 10.34 4.86
CA ALA A 151 -0.82 11.10 3.61
C ALA A 151 0.61 11.55 3.36
N CYS A 152 1.01 11.52 2.09
CA CYS A 152 2.36 11.79 1.63
C CYS A 152 2.33 12.85 0.51
N GLN A 153 2.96 13.99 0.78
CA GLN A 153 3.25 15.02 -0.21
C GLN A 153 4.66 14.80 -0.73
N HIS A 154 4.78 14.48 -2.02
CA HIS A 154 6.06 14.33 -2.70
C HIS A 154 6.58 15.69 -3.18
N LEU A 155 7.62 16.23 -2.53
CA LEU A 155 8.19 17.53 -2.89
C LEU A 155 9.18 17.42 -4.07
N THR A 156 9.73 16.23 -4.30
CA THR A 156 10.70 15.94 -5.39
C THR A 156 10.27 14.67 -6.13
N ARG A 157 9.05 14.69 -6.72
CA ARG A 157 8.45 13.53 -7.37
C ARG A 157 9.36 12.86 -8.42
N ASN A 158 10.09 13.65 -9.20
CA ASN A 158 11.01 13.19 -10.23
C ASN A 158 12.20 12.36 -9.70
N THR A 159 12.51 12.45 -8.42
CA THR A 159 13.55 11.62 -7.78
C THR A 159 13.02 10.29 -7.26
N VAL A 160 11.70 10.08 -7.30
CA VAL A 160 11.00 8.86 -6.89
C VAL A 160 10.46 8.12 -8.12
N TRP A 161 9.73 8.83 -9.01
CA TRP A 161 9.18 8.27 -10.26
C TRP A 161 10.22 8.28 -11.38
N ILE A 162 11.21 7.41 -11.27
CA ILE A 162 12.27 7.22 -12.27
C ILE A 162 11.74 6.29 -13.37
N PRO A 163 11.73 6.68 -14.66
CA PRO A 163 11.10 5.90 -15.73
C PRO A 163 11.60 4.47 -15.89
N GLU A 164 12.89 4.25 -15.66
CA GLU A 164 13.53 2.93 -15.77
C GLU A 164 13.00 1.95 -14.71
N LEU A 165 12.60 2.45 -13.54
CA LEU A 165 12.07 1.66 -12.43
C LEU A 165 10.59 1.31 -12.57
N GLN A 166 9.89 1.86 -13.56
CA GLN A 166 8.47 1.64 -13.81
C GLN A 166 8.20 0.51 -14.84
N LYS A 167 9.25 -0.18 -15.29
CA LYS A 167 9.15 -1.27 -16.26
C LYS A 167 9.33 -2.60 -15.55
N HIS A 168 8.31 -3.44 -15.59
CA HIS A 168 8.27 -4.72 -14.90
C HIS A 168 8.12 -5.88 -15.87
N ALA A 169 8.85 -6.99 -15.64
CA ALA A 169 8.76 -8.19 -16.47
C ALA A 169 7.37 -8.83 -16.43
N ASN A 170 6.60 -8.61 -15.37
CA ASN A 170 5.22 -9.06 -15.20
C ASN A 170 4.18 -8.08 -15.78
N GLY A 171 4.61 -7.01 -16.45
CA GLY A 171 3.73 -6.01 -17.05
C GLY A 171 2.92 -5.16 -16.06
N ALA A 172 3.24 -5.20 -14.76
CA ALA A 172 2.56 -4.41 -13.73
C ALA A 172 2.60 -2.91 -14.04
N SER A 173 1.47 -2.22 -13.88
CA SER A 173 1.31 -0.83 -14.29
C SER A 173 0.65 0.07 -13.25
N ARG A 174 -0.14 -0.49 -12.32
CA ARG A 174 -0.84 0.24 -11.26
C ARG A 174 -1.36 -0.69 -10.17
N ILE A 175 -1.70 -0.13 -9.02
CA ILE A 175 -2.51 -0.80 -8.02
C ILE A 175 -3.99 -0.60 -8.38
N VAL A 176 -4.75 -1.69 -8.54
CA VAL A 176 -6.19 -1.66 -8.84
C VAL A 176 -7.01 -1.69 -7.56
N ALA A 177 -6.62 -2.58 -6.62
CA ALA A 177 -7.31 -2.68 -5.35
C ALA A 177 -6.36 -3.14 -4.23
N ILE A 178 -6.69 -2.69 -3.02
CA ILE A 178 -6.14 -3.15 -1.75
C ILE A 178 -7.29 -3.89 -1.06
N GLU A 179 -7.12 -5.20 -0.86
CA GLU A 179 -8.20 -6.04 -0.34
C GLU A 179 -7.94 -6.37 1.14
N ILE A 180 -8.96 -6.13 1.95
CA ILE A 180 -8.91 -6.14 3.40
C ILE A 180 -9.87 -7.18 3.92
N LEU A 181 -9.37 -8.09 4.75
CA LEU A 181 -10.14 -9.10 5.45
C LEU A 181 -10.54 -8.56 6.82
N ALA A 182 -11.82 -8.44 7.09
CA ALA A 182 -12.34 -7.89 8.34
C ALA A 182 -13.50 -8.74 8.88
N ALA A 183 -13.60 -8.85 10.20
CA ALA A 183 -14.73 -9.52 10.85
C ALA A 183 -16.06 -8.77 10.59
N ASP A 184 -16.01 -7.44 10.50
CA ASP A 184 -17.10 -6.58 10.06
C ASP A 184 -16.66 -5.74 8.84
N PRO A 185 -16.80 -6.28 7.60
CA PRO A 185 -16.38 -5.57 6.40
C PRO A 185 -17.21 -4.31 6.12
N ARG A 186 -18.48 -4.27 6.53
CA ARG A 186 -19.32 -3.07 6.43
C ARG A 186 -18.78 -1.97 7.31
N GLY A 187 -18.60 -2.23 8.60
CA GLY A 187 -18.08 -1.25 9.56
C GLY A 187 -16.69 -0.74 9.18
N ALA A 188 -15.82 -1.63 8.68
CA ALA A 188 -14.48 -1.26 8.19
C ALA A 188 -14.55 -0.34 6.95
N ALA A 189 -15.44 -0.62 6.00
CA ALA A 189 -15.66 0.22 4.82
C ALA A 189 -16.27 1.58 5.19
N GLU A 190 -17.27 1.60 6.06
CA GLU A 190 -17.85 2.85 6.59
C GLU A 190 -16.83 3.67 7.38
N HIS A 191 -15.92 3.01 8.11
CA HIS A 191 -14.82 3.66 8.80
C HIS A 191 -13.86 4.33 7.79
N MET A 192 -13.37 3.60 6.80
CA MET A 192 -12.54 4.15 5.73
C MET A 192 -13.22 5.33 5.04
N SER A 193 -14.47 5.16 4.66
CA SER A 193 -15.31 6.19 4.02
C SER A 193 -15.32 7.51 4.81
N ARG A 194 -15.48 7.44 6.14
CA ARG A 194 -15.48 8.64 6.99
C ARG A 194 -14.11 9.32 7.04
N LEU A 195 -13.02 8.54 6.95
CA LEU A 195 -11.65 9.05 7.07
C LEU A 195 -11.14 9.72 5.79
N ILE A 196 -11.67 9.32 4.62
CA ILE A 196 -11.21 9.87 3.33
C ILE A 196 -12.30 10.61 2.56
N ASP A 197 -13.54 10.67 3.10
CA ASP A 197 -14.69 11.37 2.53
C ASP A 197 -15.23 10.79 1.21
N GLU A 198 -15.02 9.50 0.98
CA GLU A 198 -15.49 8.79 -0.19
C GLU A 198 -16.61 7.80 0.20
N PRO A 199 -17.77 7.81 -0.49
CA PRO A 199 -18.89 6.94 -0.11
C PRO A 199 -18.56 5.46 -0.36
N PRO A 200 -19.01 4.55 0.54
CA PRO A 200 -18.89 3.14 0.28
C PRO A 200 -19.93 2.69 -0.74
N SER A 201 -19.57 1.70 -1.55
CA SER A 201 -20.48 0.96 -2.42
C SER A 201 -20.50 -0.52 -2.00
N VAL A 202 -21.57 -1.23 -2.36
CA VAL A 202 -21.71 -2.66 -2.06
C VAL A 202 -22.22 -3.40 -3.29
N ALA A 203 -21.58 -4.53 -3.61
CA ALA A 203 -22.03 -5.47 -4.62
C ALA A 203 -21.73 -6.91 -4.15
N ASP A 204 -22.70 -7.80 -4.24
CA ASP A 204 -22.57 -9.23 -3.86
C ASP A 204 -22.00 -9.45 -2.44
N GLY A 205 -22.35 -8.58 -1.50
CA GLY A 205 -21.87 -8.65 -0.12
C GLY A 205 -20.44 -8.13 0.10
N VAL A 206 -19.79 -7.63 -0.96
CA VAL A 206 -18.45 -7.03 -0.92
C VAL A 206 -18.57 -5.52 -0.83
N PHE A 207 -17.88 -4.92 0.12
CA PHE A 207 -17.87 -3.46 0.34
C PHE A 207 -16.64 -2.85 -0.31
N ARG A 208 -16.85 -1.73 -0.98
CA ARG A 208 -15.77 -1.03 -1.70
C ARG A 208 -15.82 0.46 -1.36
N VAL A 209 -14.64 1.03 -1.14
CA VAL A 209 -14.44 2.48 -1.02
C VAL A 209 -13.41 2.90 -2.06
N HIS A 210 -13.81 3.78 -2.96
CA HIS A 210 -12.90 4.35 -3.94
C HIS A 210 -11.96 5.35 -3.25
N SER A 211 -10.66 5.31 -3.57
CA SER A 211 -9.73 6.20 -2.86
C SER A 211 -9.60 7.60 -3.46
N GLY A 212 -10.15 7.80 -4.66
CA GLY A 212 -10.12 9.07 -5.40
C GLY A 212 -9.49 8.95 -6.80
N GLY A 213 -9.98 9.73 -7.75
CA GLY A 213 -9.47 9.79 -9.13
C GLY A 213 -9.43 8.43 -9.83
N LYS A 214 -8.27 8.05 -10.38
CA LYS A 214 -8.01 6.74 -11.00
C LYS A 214 -7.16 5.84 -10.09
N ARG A 215 -7.17 6.07 -8.79
CA ARG A 215 -6.37 5.34 -7.82
C ARG A 215 -7.04 4.05 -7.36
N ALA A 216 -6.32 3.26 -6.57
CA ALA A 216 -6.78 1.97 -6.08
C ALA A 216 -8.06 2.07 -5.24
N ASP A 217 -8.90 1.05 -5.31
CA ASP A 217 -10.03 0.87 -4.40
C ASP A 217 -9.59 0.13 -3.13
N PHE A 218 -10.25 0.43 -2.02
CA PHE A 218 -10.24 -0.42 -0.84
C PHE A 218 -11.44 -1.37 -0.90
N VAL A 219 -11.18 -2.69 -0.82
CA VAL A 219 -12.22 -3.71 -0.93
C VAL A 219 -12.23 -4.57 0.32
N PHE A 220 -13.37 -4.63 0.97
CA PHE A 220 -13.51 -5.27 2.28
C PHE A 220 -14.31 -6.57 2.15
N TYR A 221 -13.74 -7.64 2.67
CA TYR A 221 -14.30 -8.99 2.66
C TYR A 221 -14.42 -9.53 4.07
N ASP A 222 -15.43 -10.35 4.33
CA ASP A 222 -15.39 -11.33 5.41
C ASP A 222 -14.56 -12.57 4.99
N ALA A 223 -14.37 -13.50 5.93
CA ALA A 223 -13.58 -14.70 5.68
C ALA A 223 -14.19 -15.58 4.56
N ALA A 224 -15.52 -15.67 4.47
CA ALA A 224 -16.19 -16.46 3.44
C ALA A 224 -16.08 -15.83 2.05
N GLY A 225 -16.26 -14.51 1.94
CA GLY A 225 -16.07 -13.75 0.71
C GLY A 225 -14.64 -13.83 0.20
N PHE A 226 -13.66 -13.69 1.09
CA PHE A 226 -12.26 -13.81 0.73
C PHE A 226 -11.88 -15.23 0.28
N ALA A 227 -12.45 -16.28 0.93
CA ALA A 227 -12.27 -17.65 0.52
C ALA A 227 -12.93 -17.96 -0.83
N LYS A 228 -14.06 -17.34 -1.14
CA LYS A 228 -14.69 -17.43 -2.45
C LYS A 228 -13.86 -16.73 -3.53
N ARG A 229 -13.23 -15.62 -3.20
CA ARG A 229 -12.38 -14.81 -4.09
C ARG A 229 -11.07 -15.53 -4.42
N TYR A 230 -10.43 -16.13 -3.44
CA TYR A 230 -9.10 -16.72 -3.55
C TYR A 230 -9.09 -18.20 -3.15
N PRO A 231 -8.65 -19.12 -4.05
CA PRO A 231 -8.43 -20.51 -3.70
C PRO A 231 -7.44 -20.69 -2.54
N ASP A 232 -7.52 -21.80 -1.81
CA ASP A 232 -6.67 -22.10 -0.65
C ASP A 232 -5.17 -21.96 -0.97
N ALA A 233 -4.76 -22.47 -2.14
CA ALA A 233 -3.38 -22.39 -2.58
C ALA A 233 -2.90 -20.93 -2.75
N VAL A 234 -3.78 -20.01 -3.17
CA VAL A 234 -3.47 -18.58 -3.30
C VAL A 234 -3.42 -17.90 -1.93
N ARG A 235 -4.35 -18.28 -1.02
CA ARG A 235 -4.43 -17.72 0.34
C ARG A 235 -3.34 -18.25 1.28
N ALA A 236 -2.61 -19.30 0.88
CA ALA A 236 -1.56 -19.90 1.71
C ALA A 236 -0.57 -18.86 2.21
N GLY A 237 -0.50 -18.65 3.52
CA GLY A 237 0.35 -17.64 4.18
C GLY A 237 -0.28 -16.25 4.34
N ALA A 238 -1.51 -16.03 3.87
CA ALA A 238 -2.22 -14.77 4.10
C ALA A 238 -2.61 -14.62 5.58
N ALA A 239 -2.62 -13.37 6.04
CA ALA A 239 -3.10 -13.06 7.38
C ALA A 239 -4.60 -13.34 7.48
N PRO A 240 -5.08 -13.78 8.66
CA PRO A 240 -6.50 -14.04 8.89
C PRO A 240 -7.33 -12.76 9.02
N GLU A 241 -6.68 -11.61 9.17
CA GLU A 241 -7.31 -10.31 9.36
C GLU A 241 -6.37 -9.17 8.88
N GLY A 242 -6.96 -8.07 8.45
CA GLY A 242 -6.27 -6.90 7.95
C GLY A 242 -6.10 -6.91 6.43
N ALA A 243 -5.29 -5.99 5.90
CA ALA A 243 -4.98 -5.98 4.48
C ALA A 243 -4.18 -7.24 4.10
N ALA A 244 -4.72 -8.02 3.16
CA ALA A 244 -4.26 -9.38 2.86
C ALA A 244 -3.93 -9.58 1.38
N ALA A 245 -4.46 -8.74 0.47
CA ALA A 245 -4.22 -8.90 -0.96
C ALA A 245 -4.06 -7.56 -1.69
N LEU A 246 -3.32 -7.61 -2.79
CA LEU A 246 -3.18 -6.55 -3.78
C LEU A 246 -3.66 -7.07 -5.13
N VAL A 247 -4.47 -6.26 -5.80
CA VAL A 247 -4.81 -6.47 -7.22
C VAL A 247 -4.01 -5.47 -8.04
N ILE A 248 -3.18 -5.97 -8.92
CA ILE A 248 -2.27 -5.22 -9.78
C ILE A 248 -2.77 -5.27 -11.21
N GLY A 249 -2.91 -4.11 -11.82
CA GLY A 249 -3.22 -3.99 -13.25
C GLY A 249 -2.00 -4.32 -14.10
N THR A 250 -2.20 -5.11 -15.14
CA THR A 250 -1.17 -5.40 -16.13
C THR A 250 -1.72 -5.19 -17.55
N SER A 251 -0.91 -4.66 -18.43
CA SER A 251 -1.22 -4.59 -19.86
C SER A 251 -1.06 -5.93 -20.59
N ASP A 252 -0.40 -6.90 -19.94
CA ASP A 252 -0.13 -8.23 -20.51
C ASP A 252 -0.20 -9.31 -19.42
N LEU A 253 -1.36 -9.96 -19.30
CA LEU A 253 -1.56 -11.04 -18.34
C LEU A 253 -0.71 -12.28 -18.65
N ALA A 254 -0.35 -12.49 -19.92
CA ALA A 254 0.54 -13.58 -20.32
C ALA A 254 1.97 -13.31 -19.82
N ALA A 255 2.44 -12.06 -19.88
CA ALA A 255 3.72 -11.67 -19.28
C ALA A 255 3.72 -11.88 -17.76
N ALA A 256 2.64 -11.51 -17.06
CA ALA A 256 2.49 -11.79 -15.64
C ALA A 256 2.54 -13.30 -15.32
N THR A 257 1.81 -14.11 -16.08
CA THR A 257 1.82 -15.58 -15.95
C THR A 257 3.23 -16.15 -16.16
N LYS A 258 3.92 -15.68 -17.20
CA LYS A 258 5.30 -16.10 -17.51
C LYS A 258 6.28 -15.71 -16.42
N ALA A 259 6.17 -14.48 -15.91
CA ALA A 259 7.06 -13.98 -14.85
C ALA A 259 6.89 -14.74 -13.53
N LEU A 260 5.64 -15.08 -13.18
CA LEU A 260 5.35 -15.87 -11.98
C LEU A 260 5.77 -17.34 -12.12
N GLY A 261 5.83 -17.88 -13.35
CA GLY A 261 6.22 -19.27 -13.61
C GLY A 261 5.39 -20.26 -12.79
N THR A 262 6.05 -21.20 -12.11
CA THR A 262 5.41 -22.22 -11.27
C THR A 262 4.80 -21.66 -9.97
N THR A 263 5.13 -20.43 -9.59
CA THR A 263 4.51 -19.75 -8.44
C THR A 263 3.13 -19.21 -8.77
N GLY A 264 2.85 -18.93 -10.05
CA GLY A 264 1.60 -18.36 -10.52
C GLY A 264 0.44 -19.36 -10.51
N ILE A 265 -0.67 -18.95 -9.91
CA ILE A 265 -1.91 -19.73 -9.84
C ILE A 265 -3.00 -18.97 -10.59
N ALA A 266 -3.50 -19.55 -11.68
CA ALA A 266 -4.59 -18.97 -12.46
C ALA A 266 -5.95 -19.29 -11.80
N HIS A 267 -6.77 -18.25 -11.61
CA HIS A 267 -8.14 -18.39 -11.08
C HIS A 267 -8.99 -17.17 -11.44
N HIS A 268 -10.26 -17.32 -11.67
CA HIS A 268 -11.25 -16.25 -11.88
C HIS A 268 -10.79 -15.12 -12.83
N GLY A 269 -10.08 -15.46 -13.92
CA GLY A 269 -9.56 -14.48 -14.89
C GLY A 269 -8.34 -13.68 -14.39
N MET A 270 -7.73 -14.10 -13.29
CA MET A 270 -6.51 -13.55 -12.71
C MET A 270 -5.39 -14.58 -12.72
N VAL A 271 -4.16 -14.13 -12.56
CA VAL A 271 -3.03 -14.96 -12.14
C VAL A 271 -2.45 -14.37 -10.84
N SER A 272 -2.23 -15.20 -9.84
CA SER A 272 -1.81 -14.73 -8.52
C SER A 272 -0.56 -15.43 -8.02
N ALA A 273 0.33 -14.66 -7.39
CA ALA A 273 1.32 -15.19 -6.48
C ALA A 273 0.68 -15.42 -5.11
N PRO A 274 0.84 -16.59 -4.49
CA PRO A 274 0.29 -16.86 -3.17
C PRO A 274 0.95 -15.99 -2.10
N ALA A 275 0.24 -15.75 -1.01
CA ALA A 275 0.73 -14.91 0.09
C ALA A 275 2.07 -15.42 0.67
N SER A 276 2.29 -16.74 0.70
CA SER A 276 3.57 -17.34 1.11
C SER A 276 4.76 -16.95 0.23
N ALA A 277 4.51 -16.54 -1.02
CA ALA A 277 5.54 -16.10 -1.97
C ALA A 277 5.71 -14.57 -2.01
N ALA A 278 4.95 -13.80 -1.23
CA ALA A 278 4.97 -12.34 -1.24
C ALA A 278 4.78 -11.75 0.17
N ASN A 279 5.55 -12.27 1.14
CA ASN A 279 5.59 -11.76 2.53
C ASN A 279 4.19 -11.61 3.14
N GLY A 280 3.36 -12.64 3.05
CA GLY A 280 2.02 -12.64 3.64
C GLY A 280 0.95 -11.87 2.86
N THR A 281 1.25 -11.42 1.65
CA THR A 281 0.36 -10.65 0.78
C THR A 281 0.02 -11.44 -0.48
N VAL A 282 -1.25 -11.71 -0.74
CA VAL A 282 -1.67 -12.23 -2.07
C VAL A 282 -1.43 -11.12 -3.11
N VAL A 283 -0.74 -11.45 -4.21
CA VAL A 283 -0.52 -10.51 -5.32
C VAL A 283 -1.16 -11.05 -6.58
N SER A 284 -2.27 -10.42 -6.99
CA SER A 284 -3.09 -10.84 -8.13
C SER A 284 -2.95 -9.89 -9.29
N PHE A 285 -2.77 -10.40 -10.49
CA PHE A 285 -2.70 -9.63 -11.73
C PHE A 285 -4.01 -9.75 -12.50
N VAL A 286 -4.51 -8.61 -12.99
CA VAL A 286 -5.69 -8.50 -13.85
C VAL A 286 -5.36 -7.70 -15.10
N ALA A 287 -5.94 -8.08 -16.23
CA ALA A 287 -5.81 -7.30 -17.46
C ALA A 287 -6.46 -5.92 -17.31
N GLN A 288 -5.82 -4.88 -17.88
CA GLN A 288 -6.27 -3.48 -17.89
C GLN A 288 -6.38 -2.97 -19.33
#